data_96b6d4efabc4c4e1d5d95aa79035aec6
#
_entry.id   96b6d4efabc4c4e1d5d95aa79035aec6
#
_cell.length_a   1.000
_cell.length_b   1.000
_cell.length_c   1.000
_cell.angle_alpha   90.00
_cell.angle_beta   90.00
_cell.angle_gamma   90.00
#
_symmetry.space_group_name_H-M   'P 1'
#
loop_
_entity.id
_entity.type
_entity.pdbx_description
1 polymer ?
#
loop_
_entity_poly.entity_id
_entity_poly.type
_entity_poly.pdbx_seq_one_letter_code
_entity_poly.pdbx_strand_id
1 'polypeptide(L)'
;NYMDVLGSVKYWDILIYNYLRDKNIVIPQKKKSDKSEKFEGAYVKEPQVGMHKWVMSFDLNSLYPHLIMQYNISPETVNKDLRQVKNMSVEKLLTQDTDMSGMHQRGLTMTPNGALFKTGKKGFLSEMMETMYNDRVKYKKLMLQSKQQYENTKEPKLLKDISKYNNIQMAKKISLNSAYGAIGNEWFRYYDLLIAEGITTA
;
A
#
# COMPACT_ATOMS: atom_id res chain seq x y z
N ASN A 1 -17.67 17.72 6.15
CA ASN A 1 -16.92 18.33 7.25
C ASN A 1 -15.41 18.10 7.04
N TYR A 2 -14.58 19.16 7.16
CA TYR A 2 -13.12 19.06 6.97
C TYR A 2 -12.47 18.03 7.91
N MET A 3 -12.95 17.94 9.14
CA MET A 3 -12.44 16.99 10.13
C MET A 3 -12.63 15.53 9.70
N ASP A 4 -13.62 15.25 8.88
CA ASP A 4 -13.89 13.90 8.37
C ASP A 4 -12.86 13.45 7.32
N VAL A 5 -12.22 14.38 6.63
CA VAL A 5 -11.23 14.09 5.59
C VAL A 5 -9.81 13.93 6.17
N LEU A 6 -9.58 14.43 7.39
CA LEU A 6 -8.27 14.34 8.04
C LEU A 6 -7.96 12.96 8.61
N GLY A 7 -8.98 12.13 8.85
CA GLY A 7 -8.81 10.76 9.32
C GLY A 7 -8.56 9.77 8.17
N SER A 8 -7.44 9.04 8.18
CA SER A 8 -7.07 8.09 7.12
C SER A 8 -8.15 7.03 6.86
N VAL A 9 -8.78 6.50 7.90
CA VAL A 9 -9.84 5.48 7.79
C VAL A 9 -11.05 6.00 7.01
N LYS A 10 -11.56 7.19 7.38
CA LYS A 10 -12.73 7.77 6.72
C LYS A 10 -12.43 8.23 5.31
N TYR A 11 -11.23 8.79 5.09
CA TYR A 11 -10.75 9.17 3.77
C TYR A 11 -10.74 7.97 2.81
N TRP A 12 -10.14 6.84 3.21
CA TRP A 12 -10.09 5.63 2.40
C TRP A 12 -11.46 4.98 2.23
N ASP A 13 -12.31 4.98 3.26
CA ASP A 13 -13.69 4.47 3.16
C ASP A 13 -14.48 5.24 2.09
N ILE A 14 -14.37 6.56 2.05
CA ILE A 14 -15.03 7.41 1.05
C ILE A 14 -14.44 7.19 -0.35
N LEU A 15 -13.12 7.09 -0.49
CA LEU A 15 -12.49 6.83 -1.79
C LEU A 15 -12.94 5.51 -2.38
N ILE A 16 -12.90 4.45 -1.58
CA ILE A 16 -13.32 3.11 -2.03
C ILE A 16 -14.82 3.09 -2.31
N TYR A 17 -15.63 3.76 -1.48
CA TYR A 17 -17.08 3.88 -1.70
C TYR A 17 -17.38 4.48 -3.08
N ASN A 18 -16.77 5.62 -3.41
CA ASN A 18 -16.99 6.28 -4.70
C ASN A 18 -16.49 5.40 -5.85
N TYR A 19 -15.32 4.80 -5.72
CA TYR A 19 -14.74 3.92 -6.73
C TYR A 19 -15.66 2.71 -7.03
N LEU A 20 -16.17 2.03 -6.00
CA LEU A 20 -17.05 0.87 -6.16
C LEU A 20 -18.43 1.26 -6.71
N ARG A 21 -18.98 2.39 -6.24
CA ARG A 21 -20.25 2.94 -6.73
C ARG A 21 -20.17 3.24 -8.23
N ASP A 22 -19.10 3.90 -8.67
CA ASP A 22 -18.90 4.27 -10.08
C ASP A 22 -18.73 3.04 -10.99
N LYS A 23 -18.33 1.90 -10.42
CA LYS A 23 -18.28 0.59 -11.10
C LYS A 23 -19.52 -0.28 -10.90
N ASN A 24 -20.58 0.22 -10.26
CA ASN A 24 -21.80 -0.53 -9.92
C ASN A 24 -21.52 -1.80 -9.10
N ILE A 25 -20.53 -1.75 -8.20
CA ILE A 25 -20.17 -2.85 -7.31
C ILE A 25 -20.84 -2.64 -5.94
N VAL A 26 -21.45 -3.70 -5.43
CA VAL A 26 -22.14 -3.67 -4.12
C VAL A 26 -21.11 -3.39 -3.00
N ILE A 27 -21.43 -2.41 -2.16
CA ILE A 27 -20.60 -1.99 -1.06
C ILE A 27 -21.04 -2.74 0.19
N PRO A 28 -20.14 -3.49 0.87
CA PRO A 28 -20.51 -4.23 2.07
C PRO A 28 -20.85 -3.28 3.22
N GLN A 29 -21.73 -3.74 4.11
CA GLN A 29 -22.03 -3.01 5.34
C GLN A 29 -20.80 -3.00 6.25
N LYS A 30 -20.63 -1.89 7.00
CA LYS A 30 -19.58 -1.79 8.02
C LYS A 30 -19.90 -2.75 9.17
N LYS A 31 -18.99 -3.69 9.41
CA LYS A 31 -19.09 -4.62 10.54
C LYS A 31 -18.58 -3.96 11.82
N LYS A 32 -19.17 -4.29 12.97
CA LYS A 32 -18.52 -4.06 14.26
C LYS A 32 -17.37 -5.07 14.37
N SER A 33 -16.19 -4.60 14.67
CA SER A 33 -15.02 -5.44 14.90
C SER A 33 -14.84 -5.64 16.40
N ASP A 34 -14.54 -6.86 16.82
CA ASP A 34 -14.12 -7.14 18.18
C ASP A 34 -12.62 -6.84 18.30
N LYS A 35 -12.26 -6.03 19.30
CA LYS A 35 -10.88 -5.52 19.53
C LYS A 35 -9.89 -6.57 20.05
N SER A 36 -10.17 -7.86 19.93
CA SER A 36 -9.45 -8.90 20.66
C SER A 36 -8.09 -9.27 20.06
N GLU A 37 -7.85 -9.01 18.78
CA GLU A 37 -6.63 -9.48 18.11
C GLU A 37 -5.72 -8.32 17.72
N LYS A 38 -4.47 -8.40 18.19
CA LYS A 38 -3.36 -7.54 17.74
C LYS A 38 -2.53 -8.32 16.74
N PHE A 39 -2.08 -7.68 15.68
CA PHE A 39 -1.11 -8.24 14.75
C PHE A 39 0.25 -7.57 14.92
N GLU A 40 1.29 -8.32 14.59
CA GLU A 40 2.66 -7.85 14.63
C GLU A 40 2.92 -6.85 13.49
N GLY A 41 3.53 -5.72 13.81
CA GLY A 41 3.92 -4.72 12.82
C GLY A 41 5.13 -5.17 11.99
N ALA A 42 5.68 -4.25 11.18
CA ALA A 42 6.89 -4.52 10.43
C ALA A 42 8.08 -4.81 11.35
N TYR A 43 8.93 -5.76 10.94
CA TYR A 43 10.14 -6.08 11.64
C TYR A 43 11.12 -4.91 11.65
N VAL A 44 11.63 -4.57 12.83
CA VAL A 44 12.69 -3.58 13.01
C VAL A 44 13.89 -4.26 13.64
N LYS A 45 15.00 -4.31 12.91
CA LYS A 45 16.25 -4.84 13.43
C LYS A 45 16.87 -3.87 14.43
N GLU A 46 17.29 -4.37 15.60
CA GLU A 46 18.03 -3.58 16.57
C GLU A 46 19.33 -3.02 15.96
N PRO A 47 19.63 -1.74 16.17
CA PRO A 47 20.84 -1.12 15.64
C PRO A 47 22.09 -1.67 16.32
N GLN A 48 23.12 -1.91 15.53
CA GLN A 48 24.44 -2.18 16.06
C GLN A 48 25.09 -0.86 16.47
N VAL A 49 25.23 -0.64 17.77
CA VAL A 49 25.83 0.59 18.31
C VAL A 49 27.32 0.61 18.06
N GLY A 50 27.83 1.71 17.50
CA GLY A 50 29.26 1.88 17.23
C GLY A 50 29.54 2.83 16.06
N MET A 51 30.84 2.99 15.78
CA MET A 51 31.28 3.75 14.60
C MET A 51 31.42 2.80 13.42
N HIS A 52 30.69 3.07 12.36
CA HIS A 52 30.73 2.27 11.12
C HIS A 52 31.38 3.06 9.99
N LYS A 53 32.29 2.42 9.26
CA LYS A 53 32.90 2.98 8.03
C LYS A 53 32.15 2.46 6.83
N TRP A 54 32.06 3.25 5.77
CA TRP A 54 31.45 2.87 4.50
C TRP A 54 29.98 2.48 4.61
N VAL A 55 29.17 3.35 5.23
CA VAL A 55 27.73 3.13 5.38
C VAL A 55 27.01 3.48 4.08
N MET A 56 26.21 2.54 3.56
CA MET A 56 25.26 2.78 2.45
C MET A 56 23.83 2.63 2.98
N SER A 57 22.99 3.60 2.63
CA SER A 57 21.57 3.58 2.99
C SER A 57 20.71 3.37 1.75
N PHE A 58 19.78 2.41 1.83
CA PHE A 58 18.81 2.12 0.77
C PHE A 58 17.41 2.32 1.31
N ASP A 59 16.52 2.90 0.49
CA ASP A 59 15.11 3.08 0.82
C ASP A 59 14.24 2.65 -0.37
N LEU A 60 13.21 1.87 -0.09
CA LEU A 60 12.26 1.39 -1.09
C LEU A 60 11.10 2.39 -1.24
N ASN A 61 10.98 2.97 -2.41
CA ASN A 61 9.94 3.94 -2.70
C ASN A 61 8.54 3.31 -2.62
N SER A 62 7.70 3.82 -1.70
CA SER A 62 6.28 3.41 -1.58
C SER A 62 6.10 1.90 -1.40
N LEU A 63 6.87 1.28 -0.50
CA LEU A 63 6.93 -0.16 -0.30
C LEU A 63 5.53 -0.80 -0.18
N TYR A 64 4.71 -0.42 0.81
CA TYR A 64 3.40 -1.02 1.01
C TYR A 64 2.44 -0.91 -0.19
N PRO A 65 2.31 0.24 -0.88
CA PRO A 65 1.56 0.31 -2.13
C PRO A 65 2.04 -0.69 -3.19
N HIS A 66 3.36 -0.87 -3.34
CA HIS A 66 3.90 -1.83 -4.30
C HIS A 66 3.65 -3.28 -3.91
N LEU A 67 3.74 -3.62 -2.62
CA LEU A 67 3.37 -4.95 -2.13
C LEU A 67 1.89 -5.26 -2.40
N ILE A 68 0.99 -4.30 -2.13
CA ILE A 68 -0.44 -4.43 -2.44
C ILE A 68 -0.65 -4.71 -3.94
N MET A 69 0.06 -4.00 -4.82
CA MET A 69 -0.04 -4.21 -6.26
C MET A 69 0.56 -5.55 -6.70
N GLN A 70 1.73 -5.91 -6.18
CA GLN A 70 2.48 -7.09 -6.58
C GLN A 70 1.78 -8.39 -6.20
N TYR A 71 1.30 -8.48 -4.96
CA TYR A 71 0.58 -9.65 -4.47
C TYR A 71 -0.91 -9.63 -4.78
N ASN A 72 -1.41 -8.57 -5.41
CA ASN A 72 -2.83 -8.34 -5.68
C ASN A 72 -3.68 -8.37 -4.41
N ILE A 73 -3.18 -7.73 -3.36
CA ILE A 73 -3.82 -7.68 -2.04
C ILE A 73 -5.08 -6.83 -2.10
N SER A 74 -6.24 -7.46 -1.90
CA SER A 74 -7.53 -6.77 -1.85
C SER A 74 -8.58 -7.65 -1.14
N PRO A 75 -9.59 -7.09 -0.49
CA PRO A 75 -10.60 -7.87 0.23
C PRO A 75 -11.32 -8.90 -0.62
N GLU A 76 -11.54 -8.64 -1.92
CA GLU A 76 -12.22 -9.56 -2.83
C GLU A 76 -11.29 -10.59 -3.48
N THR A 77 -9.98 -10.37 -3.42
CA THR A 77 -9.00 -11.32 -3.96
C THR A 77 -8.51 -12.32 -2.92
N VAL A 78 -8.66 -12.01 -1.61
CA VAL A 78 -8.23 -12.90 -0.54
C VAL A 78 -8.99 -14.22 -0.61
N ASN A 79 -8.25 -15.33 -0.56
CA ASN A 79 -8.82 -16.67 -0.49
C ASN A 79 -8.81 -17.14 0.97
N LYS A 80 -9.97 -17.08 1.62
CA LYS A 80 -10.13 -17.44 3.04
C LYS A 80 -10.20 -18.96 3.28
N ASP A 81 -10.47 -19.73 2.23
CA ASP A 81 -10.71 -21.16 2.32
C ASP A 81 -9.40 -21.97 2.30
N LEU A 82 -8.31 -21.36 1.83
CA LEU A 82 -7.01 -22.02 1.69
C LEU A 82 -5.95 -21.27 2.49
N ARG A 83 -5.80 -21.59 3.75
CA ARG A 83 -4.59 -21.26 4.53
C ARG A 83 -3.57 -22.39 4.39
N GLN A 84 -2.54 -22.21 3.59
CA GLN A 84 -1.58 -23.30 3.35
C GLN A 84 -0.40 -23.35 4.33
N VAL A 85 -0.01 -22.29 4.97
CA VAL A 85 1.10 -22.32 5.95
C VAL A 85 0.90 -21.26 7.01
N LYS A 86 0.95 -21.63 8.28
CA LYS A 86 1.12 -20.68 9.37
C LYS A 86 2.56 -20.18 9.33
N ASN A 87 2.73 -18.88 9.12
CA ASN A 87 3.97 -18.11 9.26
C ASN A 87 5.20 -18.80 8.63
N MET A 88 5.50 -18.44 7.38
CA MET A 88 6.82 -18.74 6.82
C MET A 88 7.87 -17.95 7.60
N SER A 89 8.87 -18.65 8.13
CA SER A 89 10.00 -17.95 8.75
C SER A 89 10.76 -17.17 7.67
N VAL A 90 11.25 -15.98 8.02
CA VAL A 90 12.11 -15.16 7.14
C VAL A 90 13.28 -15.98 6.60
N GLU A 91 13.82 -16.89 7.41
CA GLU A 91 14.91 -17.79 7.05
C GLU A 91 14.53 -18.73 5.89
N LYS A 92 13.36 -19.36 5.91
CA LYS A 92 12.86 -20.21 4.82
C LYS A 92 12.63 -19.43 3.51
N LEU A 93 12.21 -18.15 3.62
CA LEU A 93 12.05 -17.30 2.45
C LEU A 93 13.41 -16.92 1.85
N LEU A 94 14.38 -16.56 2.67
CA LEU A 94 15.74 -16.20 2.24
C LEU A 94 16.50 -17.39 1.65
N THR A 95 16.30 -18.60 2.18
CA THR A 95 16.93 -19.83 1.68
C THR A 95 16.21 -20.42 0.48
N GLN A 96 15.08 -19.83 0.04
CA GLN A 96 14.22 -20.35 -1.03
C GLN A 96 13.78 -21.81 -0.80
N ASP A 97 13.69 -22.23 0.44
CA ASP A 97 13.32 -23.58 0.86
C ASP A 97 11.80 -23.85 0.77
N THR A 98 11.10 -23.02 0.02
CA THR A 98 9.65 -23.13 -0.18
C THR A 98 9.35 -23.14 -1.67
N ASP A 99 8.83 -24.27 -2.18
CA ASP A 99 8.39 -24.37 -3.56
C ASP A 99 7.09 -23.55 -3.78
N MET A 100 7.23 -22.43 -4.44
CA MET A 100 6.13 -21.54 -4.82
C MET A 100 5.65 -21.75 -6.26
N SER A 101 6.27 -22.66 -7.02
CA SER A 101 6.00 -22.85 -8.46
C SER A 101 4.55 -23.25 -8.74
N GLY A 102 3.94 -24.07 -7.88
CA GLY A 102 2.56 -24.48 -8.01
C GLY A 102 1.53 -23.38 -7.75
N MET A 103 1.89 -22.27 -7.11
CA MET A 103 0.98 -21.16 -6.80
C MET A 103 0.61 -20.38 -8.07
N HIS A 104 1.60 -20.04 -8.90
CA HIS A 104 1.35 -19.32 -10.16
C HIS A 104 0.46 -20.11 -11.12
N GLN A 105 0.65 -21.43 -11.20
CA GLN A 105 -0.18 -22.30 -12.04
C GLN A 105 -1.64 -22.33 -11.57
N ARG A 106 -1.89 -22.14 -10.27
CA ARG A 106 -3.24 -22.05 -9.68
C ARG A 106 -3.84 -20.64 -9.76
N GLY A 107 -3.13 -19.67 -10.32
CA GLY A 107 -3.56 -18.28 -10.36
C GLY A 107 -3.63 -17.62 -8.97
N LEU A 108 -2.68 -17.98 -8.09
CA LEU A 108 -2.60 -17.47 -6.72
C LEU A 108 -1.25 -16.81 -6.46
N THR A 109 -1.23 -15.81 -5.59
CA THR A 109 -0.06 -15.28 -4.91
C THR A 109 -0.18 -15.54 -3.42
N MET A 110 0.92 -15.66 -2.71
CA MET A 110 0.95 -15.89 -1.26
C MET A 110 1.88 -14.88 -0.59
N THR A 111 1.41 -14.28 0.49
CA THR A 111 2.23 -13.46 1.40
C THR A 111 2.85 -14.34 2.49
N PRO A 112 3.97 -13.90 3.13
CA PRO A 112 4.68 -14.72 4.12
C PRO A 112 3.85 -15.19 5.31
N ASN A 113 2.80 -14.46 5.69
CA ASN A 113 1.86 -14.92 6.72
C ASN A 113 0.91 -16.06 6.25
N GLY A 114 1.10 -16.56 5.03
CA GLY A 114 0.30 -17.65 4.45
C GLY A 114 -1.03 -17.19 3.82
N ALA A 115 -1.30 -15.88 3.72
CA ALA A 115 -2.48 -15.38 3.04
C ALA A 115 -2.36 -15.58 1.53
N LEU A 116 -3.43 -16.08 0.91
CA LEU A 116 -3.49 -16.36 -0.52
C LEU A 116 -4.40 -15.33 -1.22
N PHE A 117 -3.95 -14.82 -2.36
CA PHE A 117 -4.70 -13.86 -3.17
C PHE A 117 -4.83 -14.37 -4.61
N LYS A 118 -6.04 -14.24 -5.17
CA LYS A 118 -6.32 -14.61 -6.57
C LYS A 118 -5.70 -13.60 -7.53
N THR A 119 -5.06 -14.09 -8.61
CA THR A 119 -4.43 -13.23 -9.63
C THR A 119 -5.25 -13.08 -10.90
N GLY A 120 -6.28 -13.88 -11.10
CA GLY A 120 -7.09 -13.90 -12.32
C GLY A 120 -7.81 -12.59 -12.64
N LYS A 121 -8.09 -11.77 -11.61
CA LYS A 121 -8.65 -10.42 -11.74
C LYS A 121 -7.90 -9.49 -10.81
N LYS A 122 -7.58 -8.28 -11.30
CA LYS A 122 -6.95 -7.25 -10.48
C LYS A 122 -7.91 -6.77 -9.40
N GLY A 123 -7.46 -6.78 -8.15
CA GLY A 123 -8.23 -6.30 -7.01
C GLY A 123 -8.43 -4.78 -7.05
N PHE A 124 -9.57 -4.30 -6.53
CA PHE A 124 -9.86 -2.86 -6.55
C PHE A 124 -8.82 -2.04 -5.79
N LEU A 125 -8.32 -2.58 -4.67
CA LEU A 125 -7.31 -1.88 -3.88
C LEU A 125 -5.99 -1.76 -4.66
N SER A 126 -5.56 -2.83 -5.33
CA SER A 126 -4.37 -2.83 -6.19
C SER A 126 -4.52 -1.85 -7.36
N GLU A 127 -5.71 -1.78 -7.99
CA GLU A 127 -6.00 -0.84 -9.08
C GLU A 127 -5.97 0.62 -8.60
N MET A 128 -6.55 0.90 -7.43
CA MET A 128 -6.51 2.23 -6.81
C MET A 128 -5.09 2.66 -6.44
N MET A 129 -4.27 1.75 -5.87
CA MET A 129 -2.87 2.02 -5.55
C MET A 129 -2.08 2.39 -6.80
N GLU A 130 -2.23 1.62 -7.87
CA GLU A 130 -1.56 1.88 -9.15
C GLU A 130 -1.95 3.24 -9.74
N THR A 131 -3.25 3.54 -9.79
CA THR A 131 -3.76 4.81 -10.31
C THR A 131 -3.20 5.99 -9.51
N MET A 132 -3.24 5.92 -8.17
CA MET A 132 -2.74 6.98 -7.30
C MET A 132 -1.22 7.14 -7.40
N TYR A 133 -0.48 6.02 -7.54
CA TYR A 133 0.96 6.03 -7.72
C TYR A 133 1.37 6.67 -9.05
N ASN A 134 0.72 6.27 -10.15
CA ASN A 134 0.97 6.83 -11.48
C ASN A 134 0.67 8.33 -11.51
N ASP A 135 -0.42 8.77 -10.89
CA ASP A 135 -0.75 10.17 -10.72
C ASP A 135 0.35 10.92 -9.94
N ARG A 136 0.83 10.34 -8.83
CA ARG A 136 1.93 10.93 -8.05
C ARG A 136 3.19 11.10 -8.90
N VAL A 137 3.57 10.08 -9.65
CA VAL A 137 4.74 10.11 -10.55
C VAL A 137 4.58 11.20 -11.60
N LYS A 138 3.39 11.31 -12.21
CA LYS A 138 3.06 12.37 -13.17
C LYS A 138 3.28 13.77 -12.58
N TYR A 139 2.69 14.06 -11.42
CA TYR A 139 2.81 15.38 -10.80
C TYR A 139 4.22 15.67 -10.28
N LYS A 140 4.95 14.64 -9.79
CA LYS A 140 6.36 14.77 -9.44
C LYS A 140 7.21 15.15 -10.65
N LYS A 141 6.96 14.53 -11.82
CA LYS A 141 7.65 14.85 -13.08
C LYS A 141 7.35 16.28 -13.52
N LEU A 142 6.11 16.72 -13.50
CA LEU A 142 5.72 18.09 -13.83
C LEU A 142 6.39 19.11 -12.90
N MET A 143 6.44 18.83 -11.59
CA MET A 143 7.14 19.68 -10.62
C MET A 143 8.62 19.81 -10.96
N LEU A 144 9.30 18.69 -11.27
CA LEU A 144 10.73 18.71 -11.61
C LEU A 144 10.99 19.46 -12.92
N GLN A 145 10.15 19.30 -13.93
CA GLN A 145 10.21 20.03 -15.19
C GLN A 145 10.06 21.55 -14.96
N SER A 146 9.06 21.94 -14.16
CA SER A 146 8.86 23.36 -13.82
C SER A 146 10.03 23.93 -13.03
N LYS A 147 10.67 23.15 -12.14
CA LYS A 147 11.89 23.54 -11.42
C LYS A 147 13.04 23.80 -12.39
N GLN A 148 13.27 22.86 -13.32
CA GLN A 148 14.34 23.00 -14.32
C GLN A 148 14.11 24.23 -15.21
N GLN A 149 12.87 24.46 -15.66
CA GLN A 149 12.54 25.64 -16.44
C GLN A 149 12.79 26.92 -15.65
N TYR A 150 12.38 26.95 -14.36
CA TYR A 150 12.60 28.11 -13.50
C TYR A 150 14.10 28.40 -13.30
N GLU A 151 14.93 27.40 -13.17
CA GLU A 151 16.39 27.61 -13.07
C GLU A 151 16.96 28.30 -14.32
N ASN A 152 16.44 27.97 -15.49
CA ASN A 152 16.88 28.53 -16.77
C ASN A 152 16.30 29.91 -17.06
N THR A 153 15.01 30.14 -16.75
CA THR A 153 14.29 31.36 -17.17
C THR A 153 14.06 32.36 -16.04
N LYS A 154 14.08 31.91 -14.77
CA LYS A 154 13.73 32.67 -13.55
C LYS A 154 12.32 33.30 -13.59
N GLU A 155 11.42 32.73 -14.39
CA GLU A 155 10.07 33.25 -14.58
C GLU A 155 9.20 33.03 -13.31
N PRO A 156 8.66 34.10 -12.66
CA PRO A 156 7.96 33.96 -11.37
C PRO A 156 6.70 33.09 -11.40
N LYS A 157 6.05 32.97 -12.57
CA LYS A 157 4.87 32.12 -12.77
C LYS A 157 5.18 30.63 -12.46
N LEU A 158 6.38 30.18 -12.80
CA LEU A 158 6.81 28.79 -12.58
C LEU A 158 6.88 28.41 -11.10
N LEU A 159 7.10 29.38 -10.20
CA LEU A 159 7.06 29.13 -8.74
C LEU A 159 5.68 28.66 -8.27
N LYS A 160 4.60 29.20 -8.86
CA LYS A 160 3.22 28.78 -8.56
C LYS A 160 2.98 27.35 -9.05
N ASP A 161 3.45 27.03 -10.25
CA ASP A 161 3.33 25.68 -10.83
C ASP A 161 4.13 24.66 -10.01
N ILE A 162 5.35 24.98 -9.60
CA ILE A 162 6.18 24.15 -8.72
C ILE A 162 5.45 23.86 -7.41
N SER A 163 4.92 24.91 -6.75
CA SER A 163 4.17 24.76 -5.50
C SER A 163 2.91 23.91 -5.69
N LYS A 164 2.13 24.18 -6.74
CA LYS A 164 0.92 23.42 -7.08
C LYS A 164 1.21 21.93 -7.28
N TYR A 165 2.17 21.59 -8.14
CA TYR A 165 2.49 20.21 -8.43
C TYR A 165 3.13 19.49 -7.25
N ASN A 166 3.95 20.20 -6.45
CA ASN A 166 4.50 19.66 -5.22
C ASN A 166 3.42 19.32 -4.20
N ASN A 167 2.45 20.20 -4.00
CA ASN A 167 1.35 19.94 -3.07
C ASN A 167 0.50 18.75 -3.51
N ILE A 168 0.19 18.63 -4.80
CA ILE A 168 -0.58 17.50 -5.32
C ILE A 168 0.18 16.18 -5.16
N GLN A 169 1.47 16.12 -5.56
CA GLN A 169 2.25 14.89 -5.43
C GLN A 169 2.47 14.49 -3.97
N MET A 170 2.61 15.47 -3.07
CA MET A 170 2.77 15.22 -1.65
C MET A 170 1.47 14.71 -1.01
N ALA A 171 0.33 15.30 -1.34
CA ALA A 171 -0.98 14.81 -0.89
C ALA A 171 -1.19 13.34 -1.32
N LYS A 172 -0.87 13.00 -2.59
CA LYS A 172 -0.95 11.61 -3.07
C LYS A 172 0.04 10.68 -2.38
N LYS A 173 1.26 11.15 -2.04
CA LYS A 173 2.22 10.38 -1.24
C LYS A 173 1.67 10.03 0.14
N ILE A 174 1.09 11.02 0.81
CA ILE A 174 0.51 10.84 2.15
C ILE A 174 -0.69 9.88 2.07
N SER A 175 -1.55 10.05 1.08
CA SER A 175 -2.69 9.14 0.86
C SER A 175 -2.24 7.69 0.64
N LEU A 176 -1.30 7.45 -0.26
CA LEU A 176 -0.75 6.10 -0.52
C LEU A 176 -0.19 5.45 0.75
N ASN A 177 0.59 6.19 1.53
CA ASN A 177 1.19 5.66 2.75
C ASN A 177 0.16 5.42 3.86
N SER A 178 -0.95 6.16 3.87
CA SER A 178 -2.01 6.01 4.87
C SER A 178 -2.94 4.81 4.61
N ALA A 179 -2.88 4.20 3.43
CA ALA A 179 -3.73 3.06 3.07
C ALA A 179 -3.55 1.87 4.01
N TYR A 180 -2.30 1.50 4.28
CA TYR A 180 -1.98 0.43 5.21
C TYR A 180 -2.56 0.70 6.61
N GLY A 181 -2.38 1.92 7.14
CA GLY A 181 -2.93 2.32 8.43
C GLY A 181 -4.46 2.27 8.49
N ALA A 182 -5.14 2.51 7.34
CA ALA A 182 -6.58 2.34 7.25
C ALA A 182 -6.98 0.86 7.25
N ILE A 183 -6.32 0.01 6.47
CA ILE A 183 -6.60 -1.44 6.37
C ILE A 183 -6.41 -2.13 7.73
N GLY A 184 -5.38 -1.76 8.48
CA GLY A 184 -5.10 -2.30 9.82
C GLY A 184 -5.97 -1.72 10.94
N ASN A 185 -6.91 -0.82 10.64
CA ASN A 185 -7.75 -0.17 11.63
C ASN A 185 -9.12 -0.86 11.74
N GLU A 186 -9.49 -1.29 12.95
CA GLU A 186 -10.75 -1.98 13.25
C GLU A 186 -12.02 -1.22 12.84
N TRP A 187 -11.95 0.11 12.76
CA TRP A 187 -13.07 0.97 12.33
C TRP A 187 -13.21 1.08 10.81
N PHE A 188 -12.30 0.44 10.07
CA PHE A 188 -12.36 0.45 8.62
C PHE A 188 -13.37 -0.58 8.10
N ARG A 189 -14.13 -0.24 7.08
CA ARG A 189 -15.15 -1.13 6.47
C ARG A 189 -14.55 -2.43 5.93
N TYR A 190 -13.34 -2.35 5.43
CA TYR A 190 -12.61 -3.46 4.81
C TYR A 190 -11.48 -3.98 5.70
N TYR A 191 -11.63 -3.75 7.03
CA TYR A 191 -10.67 -4.29 7.99
C TYR A 191 -10.59 -5.81 7.86
N ASP A 192 -9.38 -6.30 7.68
CA ASP A 192 -9.07 -7.74 7.66
C ASP A 192 -7.65 -7.92 8.18
N LEU A 193 -7.53 -8.62 9.30
CA LEU A 193 -6.25 -8.82 9.97
C LEU A 193 -5.25 -9.59 9.11
N LEU A 194 -5.75 -10.60 8.37
CA LEU A 194 -4.93 -11.40 7.47
C LEU A 194 -4.31 -10.55 6.35
N ILE A 195 -5.08 -9.58 5.84
CA ILE A 195 -4.62 -8.65 4.81
C ILE A 195 -3.59 -7.68 5.40
N ALA A 196 -3.87 -7.11 6.58
CA ALA A 196 -2.97 -6.14 7.22
C ALA A 196 -1.61 -6.78 7.56
N GLU A 197 -1.62 -7.97 8.17
CA GLU A 197 -0.43 -8.76 8.47
C GLU A 197 0.32 -9.20 7.20
N GLY A 198 -0.43 -9.58 6.15
CA GLY A 198 0.15 -9.94 4.86
C GLY A 198 0.95 -8.81 4.21
N ILE A 199 0.59 -7.55 4.46
CA ILE A 199 1.34 -6.39 3.95
C ILE A 199 2.63 -6.17 4.75
N THR A 200 2.62 -6.39 6.06
CA THR A 200 3.80 -6.14 6.93
C THR A 200 4.81 -7.26 6.90
N THR A 201 4.39 -8.47 6.60
CA THR A 201 5.27 -9.64 6.51
C THR A 201 5.87 -9.84 5.12
N ALA A 202 5.32 -9.21 4.09
CA ALA A 202 5.81 -9.23 2.72
C ALA A 202 6.92 -8.20 2.50
#